data_477c08a8fa294ac48fad9843379f98bf
#
_entry.id   477c08a8fa294ac48fad9843379f98bf
#
_cell.length_a   1.000
_cell.length_b   1.000
_cell.length_c   1.000
_cell.angle_alpha   90.00
_cell.angle_beta   90.00
_cell.angle_gamma   90.00
#
_symmetry.space_group_name_H-M   'P 1'
#
loop_
_entity.id
_entity.type
_entity.pdbx_description
1 polymer ?
#
loop_
_entity_poly.entity_id
_entity_poly.type
_entity_poly.pdbx_seq_one_letter_code
_entity_poly.pdbx_strand_id
1 'polypeptide(L)'
;MTVTYTNHKYPDLPSYQGTYLSATEDASAFESMLAQVGDRIVSYESRRYKTQRLVAFSNWPTTDPFLYPEDITVFFMKCAQVDVEHIRTEDAFLAGQFASYHVYPSYPDYLNYILNPAVMDRTPIWDGKAVTSR
;
A
#
# COMPACT_ATOMS: atom_id res chain seq x y z
N MET A 1 -2.54 -2.41 -13.11
CA MET A 1 -3.25 -3.54 -13.75
C MET A 1 -3.56 -4.66 -12.78
N THR A 2 -2.60 -5.29 -12.13
CA THR A 2 -2.88 -6.41 -11.19
C THR A 2 -3.75 -5.99 -10.01
N VAL A 3 -3.46 -4.87 -9.36
CA VAL A 3 -4.26 -4.33 -8.25
C VAL A 3 -5.72 -4.16 -8.67
N THR A 4 -5.96 -3.34 -9.70
CA THR A 4 -7.31 -3.04 -10.21
C THR A 4 -8.04 -4.31 -10.64
N TYR A 5 -7.34 -5.22 -11.33
CA TYR A 5 -7.93 -6.49 -11.74
C TYR A 5 -8.35 -7.34 -10.54
N THR A 6 -7.48 -7.46 -9.54
CA THR A 6 -7.76 -8.28 -8.35
C THR A 6 -8.95 -7.71 -7.57
N ASN A 7 -8.94 -6.39 -7.32
CA ASN A 7 -10.02 -5.73 -6.60
C ASN A 7 -11.37 -5.82 -7.33
N HIS A 8 -11.35 -5.69 -8.66
CA HIS A 8 -12.56 -5.83 -9.46
C HIS A 8 -13.08 -7.28 -9.54
N LYS A 9 -12.16 -8.24 -9.60
CA LYS A 9 -12.54 -9.66 -9.73
C LYS A 9 -13.04 -10.26 -8.43
N TYR A 10 -12.56 -9.76 -7.29
CA TYR A 10 -12.87 -10.29 -5.97
C TYR A 10 -13.32 -9.18 -5.01
N PRO A 11 -14.42 -8.45 -5.34
CA PRO A 11 -14.84 -7.30 -4.54
C PRO A 11 -15.26 -7.66 -3.11
N ASP A 12 -15.77 -8.88 -2.93
CA ASP A 12 -16.28 -9.36 -1.64
C ASP A 12 -15.30 -10.33 -0.94
N LEU A 13 -14.01 -10.30 -1.32
CA LEU A 13 -13.01 -11.14 -0.66
C LEU A 13 -12.87 -10.69 0.81
N PRO A 14 -13.12 -11.58 1.77
CA PRO A 14 -12.98 -11.22 3.17
C PRO A 14 -11.52 -10.90 3.51
N SER A 15 -11.34 -10.00 4.47
CA SER A 15 -10.02 -9.63 4.98
C SER A 15 -9.29 -10.86 5.52
N TYR A 16 -8.07 -11.06 5.04
CA TYR A 16 -7.26 -12.22 5.44
C TYR A 16 -6.87 -12.13 6.91
N GLN A 17 -7.05 -13.21 7.62
CA GLN A 17 -6.60 -13.37 9.01
C GLN A 17 -5.57 -14.49 9.09
N GLY A 18 -4.33 -14.12 9.35
CA GLY A 18 -3.19 -15.03 9.40
C GLY A 18 -2.65 -15.25 10.80
N THR A 19 -1.55 -16.00 10.88
CA THR A 19 -0.83 -16.24 12.15
C THR A 19 0.20 -15.14 12.41
N TYR A 20 0.82 -14.61 11.39
CA TYR A 20 1.91 -13.63 11.45
C TYR A 20 1.51 -12.28 10.86
N LEU A 21 0.69 -12.30 9.83
CA LEU A 21 0.18 -11.11 9.15
C LEU A 21 -1.31 -11.28 8.85
N SER A 22 -2.06 -10.21 9.08
CA SER A 22 -3.48 -10.10 8.78
C SER A 22 -3.77 -8.82 8.00
N ALA A 23 -4.88 -8.81 7.28
CA ALA A 23 -5.41 -7.59 6.66
C ALA A 23 -6.44 -6.93 7.57
N THR A 24 -6.54 -5.60 7.54
CA THR A 24 -7.59 -4.84 8.21
C THR A 24 -8.95 -5.08 7.55
N GLU A 25 -10.04 -4.70 8.21
CA GLU A 25 -11.39 -4.91 7.70
C GLU A 25 -11.67 -4.10 6.43
N ASP A 26 -11.02 -2.95 6.28
CA ASP A 26 -11.12 -2.03 5.15
C ASP A 26 -10.10 -2.30 4.03
N ALA A 27 -9.27 -3.35 4.21
CA ALA A 27 -8.30 -3.75 3.20
C ALA A 27 -8.98 -4.18 1.90
N SER A 28 -8.44 -3.72 0.79
CA SER A 28 -8.85 -4.20 -0.53
C SER A 28 -8.49 -5.68 -0.75
N ALA A 29 -9.11 -6.31 -1.73
CA ALA A 29 -8.81 -7.70 -2.08
C ALA A 29 -7.31 -7.91 -2.42
N PHE A 30 -6.68 -6.92 -3.03
CA PHE A 30 -5.25 -6.98 -3.34
C PHE A 30 -4.38 -6.89 -2.08
N GLU A 31 -4.71 -6.01 -1.15
CA GLU A 31 -4.01 -5.88 0.13
C GLU A 31 -4.20 -7.12 1.01
N SER A 32 -5.40 -7.66 1.02
CA SER A 32 -5.70 -8.95 1.68
C SER A 32 -4.87 -10.10 1.10
N MET A 33 -4.70 -10.14 -0.22
CA MET A 33 -3.79 -11.09 -0.89
C MET A 33 -2.33 -10.87 -0.49
N LEU A 34 -1.87 -9.62 -0.40
CA LEU A 34 -0.50 -9.32 0.05
C LEU A 34 -0.26 -9.80 1.48
N ALA A 35 -1.20 -9.55 2.40
CA ALA A 35 -1.14 -10.05 3.76
C ALA A 35 -1.03 -11.58 3.79
N GLN A 36 -1.83 -12.27 2.99
CA GLN A 36 -1.79 -13.74 2.88
C GLN A 36 -0.44 -14.25 2.35
N VAL A 37 0.12 -13.61 1.34
CA VAL A 37 1.42 -14.00 0.79
C VAL A 37 2.51 -13.79 1.82
N GLY A 38 2.53 -12.63 2.49
CA GLY A 38 3.48 -12.33 3.56
C GLY A 38 3.39 -13.33 4.71
N ASP A 39 2.19 -13.63 5.19
CA ASP A 39 1.96 -14.62 6.25
C ASP A 39 2.50 -15.99 5.89
N ARG A 40 2.27 -16.45 4.66
CA ARG A 40 2.78 -17.73 4.17
C ARG A 40 4.31 -17.78 4.12
N ILE A 41 4.95 -16.69 3.71
CA ILE A 41 6.42 -16.58 3.68
C ILE A 41 6.97 -16.68 5.09
N VAL A 42 6.47 -15.86 6.02
CA VAL A 42 6.91 -15.88 7.43
C VAL A 42 6.65 -17.24 8.08
N SER A 43 5.49 -17.83 7.81
CA SER A 43 5.13 -19.17 8.27
C SER A 43 6.10 -20.25 7.76
N TYR A 44 6.47 -20.17 6.49
CA TYR A 44 7.44 -21.09 5.91
C TYR A 44 8.82 -20.95 6.55
N GLU A 45 9.33 -19.71 6.67
CA GLU A 45 10.63 -19.45 7.29
C GLU A 45 10.67 -19.88 8.76
N SER A 46 9.63 -19.51 9.52
CA SER A 46 9.52 -19.90 10.95
C SER A 46 9.54 -21.40 11.14
N ARG A 47 8.82 -22.15 10.30
CA ARG A 47 8.76 -23.61 10.40
C ARG A 47 10.02 -24.29 9.87
N ARG A 48 10.53 -23.86 8.72
CA ARG A 48 11.63 -24.52 8.01
C ARG A 48 12.99 -24.15 8.57
N TYR A 49 13.20 -22.85 8.88
CA TYR A 49 14.50 -22.31 9.28
C TYR A 49 14.56 -21.88 10.74
N LYS A 50 13.45 -21.95 11.47
CA LYS A 50 13.34 -21.50 12.87
C LYS A 50 13.80 -20.05 13.06
N THR A 51 13.56 -19.23 12.06
CA THR A 51 13.89 -17.82 12.06
C THR A 51 12.78 -16.98 11.43
N GLN A 52 12.74 -15.73 11.75
CA GLN A 52 11.88 -14.74 11.11
C GLN A 52 12.75 -13.57 10.64
N ARG A 53 12.41 -12.99 9.51
CA ARG A 53 13.05 -11.77 9.00
C ARG A 53 12.03 -10.66 8.93
N LEU A 54 12.50 -9.43 9.04
CA LEU A 54 11.69 -8.25 8.77
C LEU A 54 11.05 -8.35 7.38
N VAL A 55 9.80 -7.96 7.27
CA VAL A 55 9.07 -7.88 6.00
C VAL A 55 8.75 -6.42 5.70
N ALA A 56 8.84 -6.06 4.44
CA ALA A 56 8.34 -4.79 3.95
C ALA A 56 7.50 -4.99 2.69
N PHE A 57 6.41 -4.25 2.62
CA PHE A 57 5.64 -4.08 1.39
C PHE A 57 6.06 -2.76 0.79
N SER A 58 6.70 -2.83 -0.37
CA SER A 58 7.20 -1.62 -1.05
C SER A 58 6.08 -0.94 -1.82
N ASN A 59 5.99 0.36 -1.68
CA ASN A 59 5.02 1.16 -2.42
C ASN A 59 5.68 1.96 -3.54
N TRP A 60 4.98 2.09 -4.66
CA TRP A 60 5.39 2.80 -5.85
C TRP A 60 4.51 4.04 -6.05
N PRO A 61 5.00 5.18 -6.53
CA PRO A 61 4.19 6.40 -6.66
C PRO A 61 2.88 6.25 -7.44
N THR A 62 2.82 5.35 -8.43
CA THR A 62 1.58 5.09 -9.18
C THR A 62 0.57 4.22 -8.45
N THR A 63 0.93 3.68 -7.29
CA THR A 63 0.07 2.84 -6.43
C THR A 63 0.10 3.30 -4.98
N ASP A 64 0.50 4.55 -4.73
CA ASP A 64 0.46 5.12 -3.39
C ASP A 64 -0.99 5.19 -2.84
N PRO A 65 -1.19 5.34 -1.53
CA PRO A 65 -2.52 5.35 -0.92
C PRO A 65 -3.31 6.63 -1.19
N PHE A 66 -2.74 7.63 -1.87
CA PHE A 66 -3.39 8.92 -2.05
C PHE A 66 -4.50 8.89 -3.09
N LEU A 67 -5.54 9.66 -2.84
CA LEU A 67 -6.57 9.99 -3.82
C LEU A 67 -6.18 11.25 -4.58
N TYR A 68 -6.21 11.15 -5.90
CA TYR A 68 -5.96 12.27 -6.81
C TYR A 68 -7.22 12.61 -7.59
N PRO A 69 -7.40 13.88 -8.00
CA PRO A 69 -8.40 14.25 -8.98
C PRO A 69 -8.28 13.42 -10.27
N GLU A 70 -9.40 13.20 -10.95
CA GLU A 70 -9.48 12.30 -12.11
C GLU A 70 -8.52 12.68 -13.23
N ASP A 71 -8.41 13.97 -13.54
CA ASP A 71 -7.50 14.50 -14.56
C ASP A 71 -6.03 14.21 -14.23
N ILE A 72 -5.66 14.30 -12.94
CA ILE A 72 -4.32 13.95 -12.46
C ILE A 72 -4.11 12.44 -12.55
N THR A 73 -5.11 11.67 -12.12
CA THR A 73 -5.07 10.20 -12.18
C THR A 73 -4.81 9.69 -13.59
N VAL A 74 -5.51 10.26 -14.57
CA VAL A 74 -5.33 9.88 -16.00
C VAL A 74 -3.99 10.37 -16.53
N PHE A 75 -3.65 11.64 -16.30
CA PHE A 75 -2.43 12.25 -16.85
C PHE A 75 -1.16 11.59 -16.32
N PHE A 76 -1.13 11.24 -15.05
CA PHE A 76 0.05 10.67 -14.40
C PHE A 76 0.01 9.14 -14.25
N MET A 77 -0.92 8.49 -14.93
CA MET A 77 -1.05 7.03 -14.92
C MET A 77 -1.14 6.44 -13.50
N LYS A 78 -1.82 7.14 -12.60
CA LYS A 78 -2.14 6.59 -11.28
C LYS A 78 -2.97 5.33 -11.45
N CYS A 79 -2.37 4.18 -11.15
CA CYS A 79 -2.97 2.89 -11.52
C CYS A 79 -4.01 2.41 -10.52
N ALA A 80 -3.74 2.61 -9.24
CA ALA A 80 -4.57 2.14 -8.14
C ALA A 80 -4.06 2.70 -6.82
N GLN A 81 -4.82 2.50 -5.76
CA GLN A 81 -4.38 2.74 -4.39
C GLN A 81 -3.99 1.43 -3.74
N VAL A 82 -2.89 1.44 -3.01
CA VAL A 82 -2.47 0.36 -2.12
C VAL A 82 -1.97 1.02 -0.84
N ASP A 83 -2.63 0.72 0.26
CA ASP A 83 -2.20 1.16 1.57
C ASP A 83 -1.56 -0.01 2.33
N VAL A 84 -0.28 0.10 2.59
CA VAL A 84 0.45 -0.93 3.32
C VAL A 84 0.10 -0.96 4.82
N GLU A 85 -0.53 0.09 5.34
CA GLU A 85 -1.05 0.14 6.71
C GLU A 85 -2.29 -0.76 6.90
N HIS A 86 -2.92 -1.18 5.80
CA HIS A 86 -3.96 -2.21 5.83
C HIS A 86 -3.41 -3.62 6.10
N ILE A 87 -2.09 -3.79 6.21
CA ILE A 87 -1.46 -5.06 6.56
C ILE A 87 -0.87 -4.94 7.96
N ARG A 88 -1.36 -5.75 8.89
CA ARG A 88 -0.97 -5.74 10.31
C ARG A 88 -0.12 -6.94 10.67
N THR A 89 0.79 -6.72 11.59
CA THR A 89 1.54 -7.80 12.24
C THR A 89 0.74 -8.37 13.40
N GLU A 90 0.76 -9.69 13.54
CA GLU A 90 0.22 -10.41 14.69
C GLU A 90 1.32 -10.70 15.71
N ASP A 91 0.94 -10.99 16.95
CA ASP A 91 1.87 -11.20 18.06
C ASP A 91 2.91 -12.28 17.81
N ALA A 92 2.58 -13.28 16.98
CA ALA A 92 3.51 -14.35 16.59
C ALA A 92 4.64 -13.87 15.65
N PHE A 93 4.51 -12.69 15.04
CA PHE A 93 5.51 -12.14 14.14
C PHE A 93 6.50 -11.24 14.88
N LEU A 94 7.47 -11.86 15.54
CA LEU A 94 8.42 -11.18 16.41
C LEU A 94 9.40 -10.27 15.66
N ALA A 95 9.72 -10.58 14.41
CA ALA A 95 10.59 -9.74 13.58
C ALA A 95 9.91 -8.44 13.15
N GLY A 96 8.60 -8.49 12.89
CA GLY A 96 7.80 -7.33 12.51
C GLY A 96 7.95 -6.89 11.06
N GLN A 97 7.29 -5.78 10.73
CA GLN A 97 7.37 -5.16 9.41
C GLN A 97 7.88 -3.71 9.50
N PHE A 98 8.34 -3.20 8.39
CA PHE A 98 8.76 -1.80 8.26
C PHE A 98 8.24 -1.19 6.96
N ALA A 99 8.12 0.14 6.95
CA ALA A 99 7.71 0.87 5.76
C ALA A 99 8.86 0.93 4.74
N SER A 100 8.54 0.64 3.48
CA SER A 100 9.48 0.74 2.36
C SER A 100 8.82 1.51 1.23
N TYR A 101 9.26 2.74 1.02
CA TYR A 101 8.69 3.62 0.02
C TYR A 101 9.74 4.01 -1.03
N HIS A 102 9.31 4.07 -2.28
CA HIS A 102 10.08 4.69 -3.33
C HIS A 102 9.96 6.20 -3.21
N VAL A 103 11.04 6.86 -2.84
CA VAL A 103 11.10 8.31 -2.68
C VAL A 103 11.98 8.90 -3.77
N TYR A 104 11.39 9.73 -4.61
CA TYR A 104 12.05 10.42 -5.71
C TYR A 104 11.86 11.94 -5.55
N PRO A 105 12.81 12.67 -4.99
CA PRO A 105 12.66 14.11 -4.72
C PRO A 105 12.33 14.96 -5.96
N SER A 106 12.73 14.48 -7.14
CA SER A 106 12.54 15.18 -8.40
C SER A 106 11.82 14.34 -9.47
N TYR A 107 11.30 13.18 -9.11
CA TYR A 107 10.62 12.29 -10.03
C TYR A 107 9.52 11.52 -9.31
N PRO A 108 8.36 11.36 -9.95
CA PRO A 108 7.98 12.03 -11.19
C PRO A 108 7.73 13.53 -10.95
N ASP A 109 8.07 14.36 -11.92
CA ASP A 109 7.99 15.84 -11.81
C ASP A 109 6.61 16.34 -11.38
N TYR A 110 5.57 15.58 -11.67
CA TYR A 110 4.21 15.94 -11.29
C TYR A 110 3.97 15.99 -9.78
N LEU A 111 4.76 15.30 -8.96
CA LEU A 111 4.64 15.43 -7.51
C LEU A 111 4.94 16.86 -7.06
N ASN A 112 5.86 17.53 -7.74
CA ASN A 112 6.12 18.94 -7.49
C ASN A 112 4.92 19.84 -7.83
N TYR A 113 4.13 19.46 -8.84
CA TYR A 113 2.89 20.16 -9.19
C TYR A 113 1.77 19.88 -8.19
N ILE A 114 1.57 18.60 -7.86
CA ILE A 114 0.49 18.17 -6.96
C ILE A 114 0.69 18.69 -5.54
N LEU A 115 1.93 18.69 -5.06
CA LEU A 115 2.26 19.11 -3.70
C LEU A 115 2.55 20.60 -3.58
N ASN A 116 2.50 21.35 -4.69
CA ASN A 116 2.67 22.80 -4.70
C ASN A 116 1.34 23.52 -4.93
N PRO A 117 0.69 24.04 -3.87
CA PRO A 117 -0.60 24.72 -3.98
C PRO A 117 -0.57 25.96 -4.88
N ALA A 118 0.61 26.58 -5.09
CA ALA A 118 0.76 27.73 -5.98
C ALA A 118 0.66 27.35 -7.47
N VAL A 119 0.83 26.09 -7.81
CA VAL A 119 0.78 25.58 -9.18
C VAL A 119 -0.52 24.84 -9.46
N MET A 120 -1.03 24.11 -8.48
CA MET A 120 -2.30 23.38 -8.59
C MET A 120 -3.15 23.64 -7.34
N ASP A 121 -4.31 24.22 -7.53
CA ASP A 121 -5.32 24.43 -6.48
C ASP A 121 -6.01 23.09 -6.08
N ARG A 122 -5.24 22.01 -6.05
CA ARG A 122 -5.74 20.67 -5.79
C ARG A 122 -4.72 19.88 -5.00
N THR A 123 -5.10 19.49 -3.79
CA THR A 123 -4.25 18.74 -2.88
C THR A 123 -4.70 17.29 -2.82
N PRO A 124 -3.78 16.31 -2.91
CA PRO A 124 -4.10 14.91 -2.69
C PRO A 124 -4.71 14.70 -1.31
N ILE A 125 -5.60 13.73 -1.20
CA ILE A 125 -6.25 13.38 0.07
C ILE A 125 -5.76 11.98 0.49
N TRP A 126 -5.32 11.89 1.74
CA TRP A 126 -5.02 10.63 2.40
C TRP A 126 -5.73 10.60 3.76
N ASP A 127 -6.40 9.50 4.06
CA ASP A 127 -7.19 9.32 5.28
C ASP A 127 -8.13 10.52 5.53
N GLY A 128 -8.83 10.97 4.48
CA GLY A 128 -9.73 12.13 4.54
C GLY A 128 -9.07 13.48 4.82
N LYS A 129 -7.73 13.54 4.85
CA LYS A 129 -6.96 14.77 5.10
C LYS A 129 -6.17 15.19 3.88
N ALA A 130 -6.11 16.50 3.65
CA ALA A 130 -5.29 17.07 2.61
C ALA A 130 -3.79 16.86 2.90
N VAL A 131 -3.06 16.33 1.93
CA VAL A 131 -1.60 16.17 2.01
C VAL A 131 -0.94 17.44 1.47
N THR A 132 -0.25 18.16 2.33
CA THR A 132 0.50 19.37 1.95
C THR A 132 1.98 19.13 2.06
N SER A 133 2.76 19.61 1.06
CA SER A 133 4.21 19.70 1.22
C SER A 133 4.54 20.73 2.30
N ARG A 134 5.41 20.39 3.20
CA ARG A 134 6.07 21.36 4.09
C ARG A 134 7.41 21.77 3.54
#